data_18f3519f2f1c6719017178483db08474
#
_entry.id   18f3519f2f1c6719017178483db08474
#
_cell.length_a   1.000
_cell.length_b   1.000
_cell.length_c   1.000
_cell.angle_alpha   90.00
_cell.angle_beta   90.00
_cell.angle_gamma   90.00
#
_symmetry.space_group_name_H-M   'P 1'
#
loop_
_entity.id
_entity.type
_entity.pdbx_description
1 polymer ?
#
loop_
_entity_poly.entity_id
_entity_poly.type
_entity_poly.pdbx_seq_one_letter_code
_entity_poly.pdbx_strand_id
1 'polypeptide(L)'
;MTFTPATGTESCLSAPSPGNGVGPLQRKIWTATGKADSVDSEEEGQDLESHRPQGQMGNNKSCPGQECSSRFLPAEQAEVNRLFDALSSEKLGSSASPRSFSLQALKGHVGDALPPEMVTRLFEGMRRVDGSGKAKGPSERVSQEQFTASMSHLLKGTAEEKSLVILNMISASGGPVKARDVHKFTEDLVGSVVHVLSYRRQLRGWSQKPPPGSPSRVQVLAAQLCSEMRLQGGGKLLGPQWLDRDCDQAVLEDWVFRAHHVATFLSLVIHQGFLLLRSSLKLATLVPERQVDPQREFASVLDVLSVIYVNSHLPQERRLSWRLLFATELHGNSFAQLCGRIAHGGPCLVLLEDSDGHVFGGFASCSWEVKPQFQGDDRCFLFSVSPRMAVYTCTGYNDHYMYLNQGQQTIPNGLGMGGQHGYFGLWIDVDFGKGHSKAKPTCTTYGSPQLSAQEDFQFQKMEVWAVGEAPKAESVRKTRSILDIDPEARALLEASGRGRHSEGLREVPDEP
;
A
#
# COMPACT_ATOMS: atom_id res chain seq x y z
N MET A 1 6.57 29.79 -58.40
CA MET A 1 5.32 29.47 -59.13
C MET A 1 4.26 29.28 -58.06
N THR A 2 3.41 30.25 -57.95
CA THR A 2 2.23 30.43 -57.12
C THR A 2 1.07 29.58 -57.61
N PHE A 3 0.35 28.93 -56.75
CA PHE A 3 -1.09 28.70 -56.91
C PHE A 3 -1.79 28.50 -55.57
N THR A 4 -2.69 29.37 -55.27
CA THR A 4 -3.72 29.39 -54.22
C THR A 4 -5.09 29.01 -54.81
N PRO A 5 -6.23 29.04 -54.10
CA PRO A 5 -6.99 27.85 -53.66
C PRO A 5 -8.35 27.75 -54.34
N ALA A 6 -9.09 26.66 -54.13
CA ALA A 6 -10.50 26.58 -54.51
C ALA A 6 -11.36 26.19 -53.31
N THR A 7 -12.30 27.07 -53.01
CA THR A 7 -13.48 26.99 -52.14
C THR A 7 -14.52 26.03 -52.69
N GLY A 8 -15.19 25.27 -51.83
CA GLY A 8 -16.40 24.51 -52.16
C GLY A 8 -17.29 24.35 -50.93
N THR A 9 -18.44 24.94 -51.03
CA THR A 9 -19.51 25.16 -50.07
C THR A 9 -20.38 23.94 -49.77
N GLU A 10 -20.88 23.90 -48.50
CA GLU A 10 -22.22 23.51 -48.03
C GLU A 10 -22.87 22.17 -48.39
N SER A 11 -23.24 21.43 -47.32
CA SER A 11 -24.68 21.21 -47.06
C SER A 11 -24.91 20.64 -45.66
N CYS A 12 -25.78 21.28 -44.94
CA CYS A 12 -26.39 20.92 -43.65
C CYS A 12 -27.23 19.63 -43.80
N LEU A 13 -27.14 18.73 -42.82
CA LEU A 13 -28.24 17.86 -42.44
C LEU A 13 -28.26 17.68 -40.91
N SER A 14 -29.42 17.95 -40.37
CA SER A 14 -29.88 18.04 -39.00
C SER A 14 -29.73 16.77 -38.18
N ALA A 15 -29.40 16.98 -36.90
CA ALA A 15 -29.50 15.99 -35.84
C ALA A 15 -30.93 15.83 -35.30
N PRO A 16 -31.31 14.69 -34.75
CA PRO A 16 -32.41 14.59 -33.79
C PRO A 16 -31.88 14.53 -32.35
N SER A 17 -32.58 15.27 -31.48
CA SER A 17 -32.35 15.38 -30.04
C SER A 17 -32.73 14.11 -29.28
N PRO A 18 -32.13 13.86 -28.08
CA PRO A 18 -32.36 12.68 -27.29
C PRO A 18 -33.51 12.83 -26.30
N GLY A 19 -34.24 11.73 -26.15
CA GLY A 19 -35.25 11.56 -25.10
C GLY A 19 -34.64 11.10 -23.78
N ASN A 20 -35.28 11.55 -22.73
CA ASN A 20 -35.06 11.44 -21.31
C ASN A 20 -34.78 10.07 -20.71
N GLY A 21 -33.94 10.06 -19.69
CA GLY A 21 -34.23 9.41 -18.42
C GLY A 21 -33.47 8.13 -18.10
N VAL A 22 -32.39 8.25 -17.37
CA VAL A 22 -31.96 7.19 -16.43
C VAL A 22 -31.43 7.87 -15.15
N GLY A 23 -32.07 7.55 -14.02
CA GLY A 23 -31.73 8.06 -12.69
C GLY A 23 -30.44 7.48 -12.12
N PRO A 24 -29.94 8.02 -11.00
CA PRO A 24 -28.63 7.66 -10.47
C PRO A 24 -28.61 6.30 -9.80
N LEU A 25 -27.70 5.42 -10.25
CA LEU A 25 -27.38 4.17 -9.60
C LEU A 25 -26.67 4.43 -8.26
N GLN A 26 -27.34 4.08 -7.19
CA GLN A 26 -26.80 4.07 -5.82
C GLN A 26 -25.66 3.03 -5.71
N ARG A 27 -24.48 3.52 -5.30
CA ARG A 27 -23.35 2.66 -4.88
C ARG A 27 -23.73 1.95 -3.57
N LYS A 28 -23.85 0.63 -3.60
CA LYS A 28 -23.90 -0.19 -2.39
C LYS A 28 -22.51 -0.25 -1.77
N ILE A 29 -22.38 0.36 -0.59
CA ILE A 29 -21.22 0.23 0.28
C ILE A 29 -21.42 -1.09 1.04
N TRP A 30 -20.48 -2.02 0.89
CA TRP A 30 -20.41 -3.23 1.71
C TRP A 30 -19.75 -2.90 3.05
N THR A 31 -20.55 -2.83 4.09
CA THR A 31 -20.06 -2.90 5.47
C THR A 31 -20.14 -4.36 5.92
N ALA A 32 -19.00 -4.94 6.23
CA ALA A 32 -18.93 -6.27 6.83
C ALA A 32 -19.36 -6.21 8.30
N THR A 33 -20.60 -6.56 8.58
CA THR A 33 -21.05 -6.94 9.93
C THR A 33 -21.45 -8.40 9.88
N GLY A 34 -20.64 -9.26 10.48
CA GLY A 34 -21.00 -10.66 10.73
C GLY A 34 -22.18 -10.72 11.69
N LYS A 35 -23.28 -11.34 11.26
CA LYS A 35 -24.36 -11.82 12.12
C LYS A 35 -24.16 -13.30 12.35
N ALA A 36 -24.05 -13.66 13.61
CA ALA A 36 -24.17 -15.04 14.04
C ALA A 36 -25.66 -15.42 14.06
N ASP A 37 -25.99 -16.53 13.42
CA ASP A 37 -27.32 -17.12 13.48
C ASP A 37 -27.51 -17.79 14.84
N SER A 38 -28.59 -17.39 15.55
CA SER A 38 -29.09 -18.05 16.73
C SER A 38 -30.10 -19.13 16.31
N VAL A 39 -29.85 -20.35 16.75
CA VAL A 39 -30.79 -21.47 16.70
C VAL A 39 -31.70 -21.39 17.93
N ASP A 40 -33.00 -21.30 17.69
CA ASP A 40 -34.05 -21.42 18.71
C ASP A 40 -34.13 -22.86 19.23
N SER A 41 -34.15 -22.99 20.57
CA SER A 41 -34.75 -24.14 21.25
C SER A 41 -35.48 -23.63 22.49
N GLU A 42 -36.80 -23.76 22.43
CA GLU A 42 -37.71 -23.57 23.55
C GLU A 42 -37.47 -24.65 24.61
N GLU A 43 -37.44 -24.27 25.90
CA GLU A 43 -37.91 -25.08 27.01
C GLU A 43 -38.27 -24.20 28.22
N GLU A 44 -39.34 -24.66 28.88
CA GLU A 44 -40.22 -24.05 29.86
C GLU A 44 -39.59 -23.71 31.22
N GLY A 45 -40.28 -22.82 31.86
CA GLY A 45 -40.15 -22.14 33.10
C GLY A 45 -39.88 -22.92 34.38
N GLN A 46 -39.48 -22.16 35.37
CA GLN A 46 -39.95 -22.20 36.75
C GLN A 46 -39.47 -20.98 37.55
N ASP A 47 -40.46 -20.33 38.21
CA ASP A 47 -40.31 -19.28 39.20
C ASP A 47 -39.47 -19.71 40.41
N LEU A 48 -38.61 -18.83 40.91
CA LEU A 48 -38.27 -18.74 42.33
C LEU A 48 -37.83 -17.30 42.71
N GLU A 49 -38.74 -16.65 43.46
CA GLU A 49 -38.45 -15.46 44.25
C GLU A 49 -37.36 -15.75 45.31
N SER A 50 -36.41 -14.80 45.54
CA SER A 50 -36.30 -14.18 46.85
C SER A 50 -34.96 -13.45 47.06
N HIS A 51 -35.11 -12.32 47.78
CA HIS A 51 -34.15 -11.61 48.62
C HIS A 51 -33.12 -10.60 48.04
N ARG A 52 -33.57 -9.33 48.02
CA ARG A 52 -32.69 -8.16 48.20
C ARG A 52 -32.20 -8.12 49.63
N PRO A 53 -30.98 -7.68 49.90
CA PRO A 53 -30.62 -6.89 51.04
C PRO A 53 -30.43 -5.40 50.67
N GLN A 54 -31.15 -4.55 51.36
CA GLN A 54 -30.89 -3.11 51.48
C GLN A 54 -29.57 -2.92 52.21
N GLY A 55 -28.71 -2.06 51.66
CA GLY A 55 -27.45 -1.66 52.29
C GLY A 55 -27.01 -0.30 51.83
N GLN A 56 -27.33 0.69 52.63
CA GLN A 56 -26.65 1.97 52.93
C GLN A 56 -26.15 2.89 51.79
N MET A 57 -26.82 4.05 51.72
CA MET A 57 -26.30 5.28 51.10
C MET A 57 -24.99 5.70 51.79
N GLY A 58 -23.88 5.56 51.09
CA GLY A 58 -22.60 6.21 51.40
C GLY A 58 -22.45 7.43 50.52
N ASN A 59 -22.44 8.59 51.16
CA ASN A 59 -22.22 9.91 50.57
C ASN A 59 -20.76 10.01 50.13
N ASN A 60 -20.44 9.67 48.86
CA ASN A 60 -19.12 9.89 48.27
C ASN A 60 -19.11 11.27 47.59
N LYS A 61 -18.37 12.19 48.20
CA LYS A 61 -18.00 13.49 47.66
C LYS A 61 -17.42 13.31 46.26
N SER A 62 -18.06 13.96 45.29
CA SER A 62 -17.55 14.13 43.92
C SER A 62 -16.22 14.86 43.97
N CYS A 63 -15.12 14.17 43.68
CA CYS A 63 -13.89 14.82 43.24
C CYS A 63 -14.07 15.26 41.79
N PRO A 64 -13.89 16.54 41.45
CA PRO A 64 -13.83 16.99 40.06
C PRO A 64 -12.40 16.74 39.55
N GLY A 65 -12.14 15.52 39.14
CA GLY A 65 -10.97 15.14 38.37
C GLY A 65 -11.49 14.29 37.21
N GLN A 66 -11.79 14.93 36.11
CA GLN A 66 -12.06 14.24 34.85
C GLN A 66 -10.74 13.58 34.43
N GLU A 67 -10.54 12.32 34.87
CA GLU A 67 -9.44 11.48 34.37
C GLU A 67 -9.56 11.43 32.84
N CYS A 68 -8.55 11.97 32.17
CA CYS A 68 -8.36 11.76 30.74
C CYS A 68 -8.33 10.24 30.50
N SER A 69 -9.44 9.67 30.03
CA SER A 69 -9.56 8.25 29.75
C SER A 69 -8.61 7.91 28.60
N SER A 70 -7.40 7.54 28.95
CA SER A 70 -6.40 7.04 28.01
C SER A 70 -6.93 5.76 27.35
N ARG A 71 -6.84 5.66 26.02
CA ARG A 71 -7.22 4.45 25.26
C ARG A 71 -6.16 3.35 25.30
N PHE A 72 -5.10 3.56 26.07
CA PHE A 72 -4.05 2.58 26.24
C PHE A 72 -4.46 1.49 27.25
N LEU A 73 -4.10 0.26 26.94
CA LEU A 73 -4.15 -0.81 27.93
C LEU A 73 -3.19 -0.51 29.09
N PRO A 74 -3.38 -1.06 30.30
CA PRO A 74 -2.51 -0.77 31.44
C PRO A 74 -1.01 -0.97 31.17
N ALA A 75 -0.65 -2.02 30.42
CA ALA A 75 0.74 -2.28 30.04
C ALA A 75 1.29 -1.21 29.07
N GLU A 76 0.48 -0.80 28.08
CA GLU A 76 0.82 0.26 27.13
C GLU A 76 0.95 1.61 27.82
N GLN A 77 0.03 1.93 28.75
CA GLN A 77 0.10 3.14 29.55
C GLN A 77 1.37 3.19 30.40
N ALA A 78 1.79 2.05 30.95
CA ALA A 78 3.04 1.96 31.71
C ALA A 78 4.27 2.22 30.81
N GLU A 79 4.26 1.82 29.53
CA GLU A 79 5.32 2.16 28.58
C GLU A 79 5.33 3.67 28.25
N VAL A 80 4.16 4.26 27.98
CA VAL A 80 4.00 5.69 27.72
C VAL A 80 4.51 6.51 28.93
N ASN A 81 4.15 6.11 30.14
CA ASN A 81 4.60 6.78 31.38
C ASN A 81 6.12 6.67 31.57
N ARG A 82 6.72 5.49 31.33
CA ARG A 82 8.20 5.32 31.41
C ARG A 82 8.93 6.20 30.40
N LEU A 83 8.40 6.34 29.19
CA LEU A 83 8.97 7.24 28.19
C LEU A 83 8.89 8.70 28.67
N PHE A 84 7.73 9.12 29.19
CA PHE A 84 7.58 10.46 29.73
C PHE A 84 8.55 10.71 30.90
N ASP A 85 8.73 9.74 31.78
CA ASP A 85 9.67 9.81 32.90
C ASP A 85 11.12 10.02 32.43
N ALA A 86 11.52 9.30 31.38
CA ALA A 86 12.84 9.46 30.78
C ALA A 86 13.02 10.84 30.14
N LEU A 87 11.99 11.40 29.48
CA LEU A 87 12.01 12.73 28.85
C LEU A 87 12.00 13.86 29.88
N SER A 88 11.35 13.69 31.04
CA SER A 88 11.17 14.70 32.10
C SER A 88 12.26 14.69 33.15
N SER A 89 13.26 13.81 33.05
CA SER A 89 14.34 13.64 34.02
C SER A 89 15.41 14.77 34.06
N GLU A 90 15.29 15.77 33.15
CA GLU A 90 16.12 16.99 33.25
C GLU A 90 15.95 17.64 34.63
N LYS A 91 17.04 17.75 35.38
CA LYS A 91 17.09 18.35 36.70
C LYS A 91 16.63 19.81 36.67
N LEU A 92 15.34 20.06 36.84
CA LEU A 92 14.85 21.37 37.24
C LEU A 92 15.06 21.50 38.73
N GLY A 93 15.83 22.47 39.16
CA GLY A 93 16.28 22.70 40.54
C GLY A 93 15.20 23.18 41.52
N SER A 94 13.93 22.71 41.44
CA SER A 94 12.96 22.89 42.54
C SER A 94 11.89 21.79 42.47
N SER A 95 11.60 21.18 43.58
CA SER A 95 10.69 20.05 43.80
C SER A 95 9.19 20.37 43.67
N ALA A 96 8.80 21.55 43.21
CA ALA A 96 7.41 22.02 43.22
C ALA A 96 6.81 22.26 41.81
N SER A 97 7.57 22.11 40.73
CA SER A 97 7.06 22.34 39.38
C SER A 97 6.44 21.07 38.80
N PRO A 98 5.29 21.14 38.05
CA PRO A 98 4.70 19.98 37.40
C PRO A 98 5.69 19.37 36.41
N ARG A 99 5.77 18.04 36.37
CA ARG A 99 6.69 17.31 35.49
C ARG A 99 6.38 17.60 34.01
N SER A 100 7.40 17.99 33.29
CA SER A 100 7.29 18.39 31.89
C SER A 100 8.64 18.26 31.18
N PHE A 101 8.68 18.17 29.87
CA PHE A 101 9.92 18.13 29.09
C PHE A 101 9.99 19.23 28.02
N SER A 102 11.20 19.58 27.61
CA SER A 102 11.51 20.56 26.57
C SER A 102 11.73 19.91 25.23
N LEU A 103 11.72 20.71 24.13
CA LEU A 103 12.13 20.25 22.81
C LEU A 103 13.55 19.67 22.81
N GLN A 104 14.46 20.26 23.59
CA GLN A 104 15.85 19.79 23.67
C GLN A 104 15.94 18.40 24.34
N ALA A 105 15.16 18.14 25.38
CA ALA A 105 15.07 16.82 25.99
C ALA A 105 14.52 15.79 25.00
N LEU A 106 13.50 16.14 24.22
CA LEU A 106 12.95 15.29 23.18
C LEU A 106 13.99 14.97 22.10
N LYS A 107 14.69 15.99 21.58
CA LYS A 107 15.78 15.82 20.60
C LYS A 107 16.91 14.95 21.14
N GLY A 108 17.32 15.16 22.38
CA GLY A 108 18.36 14.36 23.02
C GLY A 108 17.98 12.89 23.20
N HIS A 109 16.71 12.61 23.53
CA HIS A 109 16.21 11.24 23.68
C HIS A 109 16.07 10.49 22.35
N VAL A 110 15.53 11.15 21.33
CA VAL A 110 15.31 10.55 20.00
C VAL A 110 16.64 10.40 19.24
N GLY A 111 17.59 11.33 19.44
CA GLY A 111 18.87 11.36 18.75
C GLY A 111 18.68 11.35 17.22
N ASP A 112 19.49 10.55 16.55
CA ASP A 112 19.47 10.42 15.09
C ASP A 112 18.39 9.47 14.56
N ALA A 113 17.50 8.94 15.42
CA ALA A 113 16.46 8.01 14.97
C ALA A 113 15.37 8.67 14.12
N LEU A 114 15.16 9.98 14.29
CA LEU A 114 14.24 10.78 13.47
C LEU A 114 14.93 12.08 13.01
N PRO A 115 14.55 12.59 11.83
CA PRO A 115 15.00 13.91 11.38
C PRO A 115 14.58 15.02 12.36
N PRO A 116 15.43 16.03 12.61
CA PRO A 116 15.17 17.10 13.57
C PRO A 116 13.88 17.88 13.32
N GLU A 117 13.50 18.02 12.03
CA GLU A 117 12.25 18.67 11.61
C GLU A 117 11.04 17.90 12.11
N MET A 118 11.02 16.56 11.96
CA MET A 118 9.93 15.71 12.42
C MET A 118 9.83 15.70 13.95
N VAL A 119 10.97 15.68 14.67
CA VAL A 119 10.97 15.79 16.15
C VAL A 119 10.38 17.12 16.59
N THR A 120 10.72 18.22 15.90
CA THR A 120 10.16 19.55 16.17
C THR A 120 8.65 19.57 15.91
N ARG A 121 8.17 19.01 14.78
CA ARG A 121 6.74 18.91 14.48
C ARG A 121 5.97 18.09 15.52
N LEU A 122 6.50 16.95 15.94
CA LEU A 122 5.89 16.14 17.00
C LEU A 122 5.77 16.92 18.31
N PHE A 123 6.82 17.65 18.70
CA PHE A 123 6.80 18.50 19.89
C PHE A 123 5.74 19.62 19.78
N GLU A 124 5.67 20.29 18.61
CA GLU A 124 4.67 21.33 18.35
C GLU A 124 3.23 20.78 18.43
N GLY A 125 3.00 19.58 17.89
CA GLY A 125 1.72 18.88 17.99
C GLY A 125 1.31 18.64 19.43
N MET A 126 2.24 18.11 20.25
CA MET A 126 1.97 17.75 21.65
C MET A 126 1.71 18.97 22.55
N ARG A 127 2.50 20.04 22.42
CA ARG A 127 2.43 21.18 23.34
C ARG A 127 1.16 22.04 23.20
N ARG A 128 0.36 21.80 22.16
CA ARG A 128 -0.86 22.56 21.85
C ARG A 128 -2.15 21.77 22.08
N VAL A 129 -2.06 20.56 22.59
CA VAL A 129 -3.20 19.76 22.99
C VAL A 129 -3.39 19.97 24.51
N ASP A 130 -4.61 20.18 24.99
CA ASP A 130 -4.88 20.17 26.41
C ASP A 130 -5.02 18.73 26.96
N GLY A 131 -5.12 18.58 28.29
CA GLY A 131 -5.29 17.27 28.92
C GLY A 131 -6.60 16.57 28.53
N SER A 132 -7.59 17.29 27.99
CA SER A 132 -8.82 16.74 27.44
C SER A 132 -8.73 16.44 25.92
N GLY A 133 -7.58 16.71 25.30
CA GLY A 133 -7.35 16.49 23.87
C GLY A 133 -7.82 17.62 22.96
N LYS A 134 -8.21 18.76 23.50
CA LYS A 134 -8.63 19.95 22.73
C LYS A 134 -7.44 20.86 22.46
N ALA A 135 -7.57 21.74 21.46
CA ALA A 135 -6.56 22.75 21.16
C ALA A 135 -6.36 23.72 22.32
N LYS A 136 -5.12 23.94 22.71
CA LYS A 136 -4.70 24.88 23.77
C LYS A 136 -3.67 25.85 23.23
N GLY A 137 -3.54 27.00 23.87
CA GLY A 137 -2.43 27.94 23.60
C GLY A 137 -1.05 27.26 23.78
N PRO A 138 -0.01 27.70 23.04
CA PRO A 138 1.30 27.08 23.07
C PRO A 138 1.96 27.22 24.45
N SER A 139 2.47 26.11 24.99
CA SER A 139 3.35 26.09 26.16
C SER A 139 4.80 25.87 25.72
N GLU A 140 5.78 26.32 26.48
CA GLU A 140 7.20 26.06 26.18
C GLU A 140 7.62 24.61 26.44
N ARG A 141 6.84 23.89 27.24
CA ARG A 141 7.11 22.52 27.67
C ARG A 141 5.86 21.66 27.53
N VAL A 142 6.05 20.36 27.39
CA VAL A 142 4.96 19.37 27.28
C VAL A 142 4.75 18.72 28.66
N SER A 143 3.52 18.82 29.19
CA SER A 143 3.11 18.12 30.42
C SER A 143 2.83 16.65 30.18
N GLN A 144 2.73 15.85 31.25
CA GLN A 144 2.38 14.42 31.14
C GLN A 144 1.01 14.21 30.50
N GLU A 145 0.04 15.05 30.85
CA GLU A 145 -1.31 14.99 30.29
C GLU A 145 -1.30 15.26 28.76
N GLN A 146 -0.62 16.33 28.34
CA GLN A 146 -0.46 16.68 26.92
C GLN A 146 0.23 15.57 26.13
N PHE A 147 1.30 14.99 26.69
CA PHE A 147 2.02 13.89 26.07
C PHE A 147 1.14 12.65 25.91
N THR A 148 0.46 12.22 26.99
CA THR A 148 -0.39 11.03 27.01
C THR A 148 -1.58 11.21 26.06
N ALA A 149 -2.26 12.37 26.09
CA ALA A 149 -3.36 12.67 25.18
C ALA A 149 -2.91 12.64 23.72
N SER A 150 -1.81 13.32 23.39
CA SER A 150 -1.27 13.36 22.02
C SER A 150 -0.86 11.98 21.52
N MET A 151 -0.19 11.17 22.34
CA MET A 151 0.16 9.79 21.98
C MET A 151 -1.07 8.92 21.78
N SER A 152 -2.09 9.07 22.65
CA SER A 152 -3.36 8.36 22.53
C SER A 152 -4.07 8.73 21.22
N HIS A 153 -4.13 10.02 20.87
CA HIS A 153 -4.73 10.50 19.63
C HIS A 153 -3.98 10.00 18.40
N LEU A 154 -2.67 10.14 18.35
CA LEU A 154 -1.86 9.74 17.19
C LEU A 154 -1.87 8.23 16.96
N LEU A 155 -1.81 7.41 18.02
CA LEU A 155 -1.70 5.96 17.90
C LEU A 155 -3.05 5.24 17.85
N LYS A 156 -4.05 5.70 18.63
CA LYS A 156 -5.34 5.01 18.81
C LYS A 156 -6.56 5.91 18.55
N GLY A 157 -6.35 7.17 18.23
CA GLY A 157 -7.42 8.14 18.00
C GLY A 157 -8.17 7.96 16.69
N THR A 158 -9.32 8.63 16.61
CA THR A 158 -10.10 8.78 15.38
C THR A 158 -9.37 9.66 14.35
N ALA A 159 -9.93 9.79 13.14
CA ALA A 159 -9.41 10.71 12.13
C ALA A 159 -9.47 12.16 12.62
N GLU A 160 -10.54 12.55 13.33
CA GLU A 160 -10.72 13.87 13.94
C GLU A 160 -9.60 14.18 14.94
N GLU A 161 -9.34 13.28 15.89
CA GLU A 161 -8.31 13.47 16.91
C GLU A 161 -6.90 13.51 16.32
N LYS A 162 -6.64 12.66 15.31
CA LYS A 162 -5.37 12.69 14.56
C LYS A 162 -5.20 14.00 13.80
N SER A 163 -6.25 14.47 13.11
CA SER A 163 -6.20 15.70 12.32
C SER A 163 -5.91 16.93 13.17
N LEU A 164 -6.44 16.98 14.40
CA LEU A 164 -6.14 18.05 15.36
C LEU A 164 -4.64 18.11 15.71
N VAL A 165 -4.05 16.96 16.03
CA VAL A 165 -2.61 16.92 16.35
C VAL A 165 -1.77 17.25 15.11
N ILE A 166 -2.16 16.72 13.93
CA ILE A 166 -1.48 17.01 12.65
C ILE A 166 -1.56 18.50 12.32
N LEU A 167 -2.73 19.13 12.48
CA LEU A 167 -2.88 20.59 12.29
C LEU A 167 -1.89 21.37 13.15
N ASN A 168 -1.77 20.99 14.43
CA ASN A 168 -0.81 21.57 15.36
C ASN A 168 0.66 21.29 15.00
N MET A 169 0.95 20.15 14.34
CA MET A 169 2.29 19.83 13.83
C MET A 169 2.67 20.69 12.61
N ILE A 170 1.68 21.15 11.85
CA ILE A 170 1.89 21.96 10.64
C ILE A 170 1.85 23.44 10.96
N SER A 171 0.84 23.90 11.71
CA SER A 171 0.59 25.31 11.99
C SER A 171 1.16 25.77 13.33
N ALA A 172 1.96 26.83 13.28
CA ALA A 172 2.39 27.51 14.51
C ALA A 172 1.27 28.30 15.20
N SER A 173 0.18 28.63 14.55
CA SER A 173 -0.90 29.50 15.05
C SER A 173 -2.19 28.76 15.42
N GLY A 174 -2.31 27.46 15.08
CA GLY A 174 -3.52 26.67 15.33
C GLY A 174 -4.71 27.01 14.42
N GLY A 175 -4.51 27.87 13.40
CA GLY A 175 -5.49 28.22 12.38
C GLY A 175 -5.38 27.37 11.11
N PRO A 176 -6.21 27.66 10.08
CA PRO A 176 -6.13 27.01 8.79
C PRO A 176 -4.71 27.07 8.22
N VAL A 177 -4.28 25.99 7.57
CA VAL A 177 -2.95 25.86 6.95
C VAL A 177 -3.08 25.86 5.44
N LYS A 178 -2.04 26.27 4.74
CA LYS A 178 -2.04 26.17 3.28
C LYS A 178 -1.78 24.72 2.85
N ALA A 179 -2.37 24.31 1.74
CA ALA A 179 -2.17 22.97 1.18
C ALA A 179 -0.69 22.68 0.89
N ARG A 180 0.14 23.70 0.57
CA ARG A 180 1.61 23.57 0.45
C ARG A 180 2.27 23.15 1.75
N ASP A 181 1.75 23.61 2.90
CA ASP A 181 2.31 23.26 4.21
C ASP A 181 1.95 21.82 4.59
N VAL A 182 0.72 21.38 4.21
CA VAL A 182 0.31 19.96 4.32
C VAL A 182 1.17 19.08 3.42
N HIS A 183 1.46 19.51 2.19
CA HIS A 183 2.34 18.78 1.27
C HIS A 183 3.76 18.66 1.83
N LYS A 184 4.31 19.76 2.34
CA LYS A 184 5.63 19.75 2.99
C LYS A 184 5.67 18.86 4.22
N PHE A 185 4.65 18.90 5.07
CA PHE A 185 4.49 17.96 6.19
C PHE A 185 4.49 16.51 5.72
N THR A 186 3.76 16.23 4.63
CA THR A 186 3.67 14.87 4.07
C THR A 186 5.03 14.39 3.53
N GLU A 187 5.79 15.26 2.85
CA GLU A 187 7.18 14.94 2.46
C GLU A 187 8.08 14.65 3.67
N ASP A 188 8.00 15.47 4.71
CA ASP A 188 8.78 15.28 5.93
C ASP A 188 8.38 13.96 6.65
N LEU A 189 7.09 13.62 6.65
CA LEU A 189 6.59 12.36 7.20
C LEU A 189 7.10 11.15 6.42
N VAL A 190 6.93 11.15 5.10
CA VAL A 190 7.39 10.06 4.21
C VAL A 190 8.91 9.91 4.28
N GLY A 191 9.66 11.03 4.28
CA GLY A 191 11.10 11.03 4.47
C GLY A 191 11.53 10.44 5.81
N SER A 192 10.78 10.76 6.89
CA SER A 192 11.02 10.21 8.23
C SER A 192 10.77 8.71 8.32
N VAL A 193 9.82 8.17 7.56
CA VAL A 193 9.59 6.73 7.44
C VAL A 193 10.83 6.02 6.89
N VAL A 194 11.37 6.50 5.76
CA VAL A 194 12.58 5.93 5.16
C VAL A 194 13.76 6.05 6.11
N HIS A 195 13.93 7.22 6.72
CA HIS A 195 15.02 7.48 7.66
C HIS A 195 14.98 6.50 8.85
N VAL A 196 13.85 6.38 9.54
CA VAL A 196 13.74 5.53 10.74
C VAL A 196 13.86 4.05 10.40
N LEU A 197 13.31 3.59 9.27
CA LEU A 197 13.46 2.21 8.82
C LEU A 197 14.93 1.87 8.52
N SER A 198 15.65 2.80 7.86
CA SER A 198 17.08 2.65 7.59
C SER A 198 17.89 2.66 8.88
N TYR A 199 17.68 3.63 9.77
CA TYR A 199 18.37 3.74 11.05
C TYR A 199 18.18 2.51 11.92
N ARG A 200 16.96 1.96 11.96
CA ARG A 200 16.62 0.74 12.72
C ARG A 200 16.94 -0.56 11.99
N ARG A 201 17.54 -0.51 10.78
CA ARG A 201 17.85 -1.66 9.92
C ARG A 201 16.62 -2.53 9.62
N GLN A 202 15.49 -1.88 9.37
CA GLN A 202 14.19 -2.53 9.14
C GLN A 202 13.76 -2.49 7.66
N LEU A 203 14.69 -2.24 6.73
CA LEU A 203 14.42 -2.23 5.29
C LEU A 203 14.16 -3.64 4.71
N ARG A 204 14.47 -4.70 5.47
CA ARG A 204 14.18 -6.11 5.13
C ARG A 204 14.67 -6.52 3.73
N GLY A 205 15.84 -6.01 3.33
CA GLY A 205 16.47 -6.29 2.04
C GLY A 205 16.13 -5.31 0.91
N TRP A 206 15.19 -4.37 1.11
CA TRP A 206 14.84 -3.38 0.10
C TRP A 206 15.79 -2.18 0.11
N SER A 207 15.94 -1.52 -1.05
CA SER A 207 16.75 -0.31 -1.18
C SER A 207 16.08 0.87 -0.48
N GLN A 208 16.89 1.75 0.10
CA GLN A 208 16.44 3.04 0.65
C GLN A 208 16.14 4.05 -0.46
N LYS A 209 16.84 3.98 -1.58
CA LYS A 209 16.77 4.94 -2.69
C LYS A 209 16.28 4.25 -3.95
N PRO A 210 15.52 4.95 -4.80
CA PRO A 210 15.21 4.46 -6.13
C PRO A 210 16.49 4.33 -6.99
N PRO A 211 16.41 3.61 -8.13
CA PRO A 211 17.51 3.57 -9.08
C PRO A 211 17.99 4.96 -9.49
N PRO A 212 19.27 5.14 -9.84
CA PRO A 212 19.81 6.42 -10.31
C PRO A 212 19.02 6.97 -11.50
N GLY A 213 18.76 8.28 -11.50
CA GLY A 213 17.97 8.96 -12.55
C GLY A 213 16.46 8.93 -12.34
N SER A 214 15.95 8.14 -11.41
CA SER A 214 14.52 8.10 -11.08
C SER A 214 14.11 9.29 -10.20
N PRO A 215 12.84 9.75 -10.29
CA PRO A 215 12.29 10.79 -9.42
C PRO A 215 12.36 10.38 -7.94
N SER A 216 12.43 11.37 -7.04
CA SER A 216 12.38 11.14 -5.60
C SER A 216 11.06 10.47 -5.21
N ARG A 217 11.15 9.24 -4.70
CA ARG A 217 9.94 8.49 -4.26
C ARG A 217 9.26 9.15 -3.07
N VAL A 218 9.99 9.90 -2.24
CA VAL A 218 9.41 10.71 -1.16
C VAL A 218 8.43 11.72 -1.75
N GLN A 219 8.84 12.46 -2.78
CA GLN A 219 7.98 13.46 -3.43
C GLN A 219 6.80 12.81 -4.17
N VAL A 220 7.05 11.71 -4.89
CA VAL A 220 6.01 10.99 -5.64
C VAL A 220 4.93 10.44 -4.68
N LEU A 221 5.34 9.80 -3.57
CA LEU A 221 4.40 9.27 -2.60
C LEU A 221 3.68 10.38 -1.82
N ALA A 222 4.39 11.44 -1.43
CA ALA A 222 3.77 12.59 -0.77
C ALA A 222 2.71 13.25 -1.67
N ALA A 223 3.00 13.43 -2.95
CA ALA A 223 2.04 13.95 -3.93
C ALA A 223 0.81 13.02 -4.08
N GLN A 224 1.03 11.69 -4.10
CA GLN A 224 -0.08 10.73 -4.13
C GLN A 224 -0.94 10.83 -2.89
N LEU A 225 -0.36 10.86 -1.69
CA LEU A 225 -1.12 10.98 -0.44
C LEU A 225 -1.91 12.30 -0.38
N CYS A 226 -1.32 13.39 -0.84
CA CYS A 226 -2.02 14.68 -0.92
C CYS A 226 -3.14 14.69 -1.98
N SER A 227 -3.04 13.88 -3.04
CA SER A 227 -4.09 13.77 -4.06
C SER A 227 -5.40 13.15 -3.55
N GLU A 228 -5.34 12.45 -2.41
CA GLU A 228 -6.53 11.92 -1.72
C GLU A 228 -7.33 13.02 -0.98
N MET A 229 -6.74 14.22 -0.80
CA MET A 229 -7.38 15.36 -0.14
C MET A 229 -8.53 15.91 -0.99
N ARG A 230 -9.68 16.15 -0.38
CA ARG A 230 -10.83 16.80 -1.01
C ARG A 230 -11.01 18.18 -0.41
N LEU A 231 -10.84 19.20 -1.23
CA LEU A 231 -11.14 20.57 -0.82
C LEU A 231 -12.65 20.86 -0.96
N GLN A 232 -13.19 21.71 -0.09
CA GLN A 232 -14.57 22.17 -0.19
C GLN A 232 -14.82 22.75 -1.58
N GLY A 233 -15.86 22.24 -2.28
CA GLY A 233 -16.17 22.61 -3.66
C GLY A 233 -16.00 21.49 -4.71
N GLY A 234 -15.65 20.26 -4.31
CA GLY A 234 -15.79 19.05 -5.14
C GLY A 234 -14.79 18.88 -6.30
N GLY A 235 -13.81 19.77 -6.44
CA GLY A 235 -12.79 19.70 -7.48
C GLY A 235 -11.65 18.75 -7.07
N LYS A 236 -11.24 17.83 -7.96
CA LYS A 236 -9.96 17.12 -7.81
C LYS A 236 -8.83 18.16 -7.84
N LEU A 237 -7.82 17.94 -6.99
CA LEU A 237 -6.60 18.75 -6.93
C LEU A 237 -5.78 18.61 -8.24
N LEU A 238 -6.12 19.40 -9.24
CA LEU A 238 -5.43 19.42 -10.53
C LEU A 238 -4.82 20.81 -10.75
N GLY A 239 -3.50 20.86 -10.83
CA GLY A 239 -2.73 22.08 -11.15
C GLY A 239 -2.09 22.76 -9.93
N PRO A 240 -1.10 23.67 -10.12
CA PRO A 240 -0.33 24.29 -9.03
C PRO A 240 -1.13 25.21 -8.12
N GLN A 241 -2.32 25.66 -8.54
CA GLN A 241 -3.18 26.59 -7.78
C GLN A 241 -3.75 25.99 -6.49
N TRP A 242 -3.77 24.65 -6.35
CA TRP A 242 -4.27 24.02 -5.13
C TRP A 242 -3.37 24.26 -3.92
N LEU A 243 -2.07 24.45 -4.14
CA LEU A 243 -1.08 24.66 -3.07
C LEU A 243 -1.37 25.88 -2.18
N ASP A 244 -2.07 26.89 -2.73
CA ASP A 244 -2.40 28.12 -2.01
C ASP A 244 -3.77 28.07 -1.29
N ARG A 245 -4.50 26.98 -1.42
CA ARG A 245 -5.79 26.82 -0.74
C ARG A 245 -5.63 26.59 0.74
N ASP A 246 -6.59 27.09 1.51
CA ASP A 246 -6.67 26.86 2.95
C ASP A 246 -7.25 25.47 3.24
N CYS A 247 -6.64 24.78 4.18
CA CYS A 247 -7.08 23.51 4.73
C CYS A 247 -7.36 23.72 6.22
N ASP A 248 -8.61 23.56 6.60
CA ASP A 248 -9.05 23.55 7.98
C ASP A 248 -8.97 22.13 8.58
N GLN A 249 -9.36 21.99 9.83
CA GLN A 249 -9.36 20.69 10.52
C GLN A 249 -10.26 19.67 9.82
N ALA A 250 -11.41 20.07 9.29
CA ALA A 250 -12.34 19.15 8.62
C ALA A 250 -11.75 18.58 7.32
N VAL A 251 -11.03 19.41 6.54
CA VAL A 251 -10.30 18.96 5.34
C VAL A 251 -9.20 17.95 5.72
N LEU A 252 -8.46 18.22 6.80
CA LEU A 252 -7.42 17.31 7.29
C LEU A 252 -8.00 16.02 7.85
N GLU A 253 -9.17 16.06 8.50
CA GLU A 253 -9.88 14.88 8.99
C GLU A 253 -10.29 13.96 7.83
N ASP A 254 -10.98 14.51 6.81
CA ASP A 254 -11.35 13.75 5.59
C ASP A 254 -10.11 13.16 4.90
N TRP A 255 -9.02 13.92 4.85
CA TRP A 255 -7.76 13.46 4.29
C TRP A 255 -7.13 12.30 5.09
N VAL A 256 -7.02 12.41 6.40
CA VAL A 256 -6.48 11.34 7.26
C VAL A 256 -7.33 10.08 7.18
N PHE A 257 -8.65 10.25 7.06
CA PHE A 257 -9.58 9.13 6.89
C PHE A 257 -9.37 8.40 5.54
N ARG A 258 -9.15 9.15 4.44
CA ARG A 258 -8.95 8.57 3.10
C ARG A 258 -7.53 8.04 2.91
N ALA A 259 -6.55 8.86 3.21
CA ALA A 259 -5.14 8.55 3.06
C ALA A 259 -4.63 7.76 4.28
N HIS A 260 -5.14 6.54 4.48
CA HIS A 260 -4.80 5.69 5.64
C HIS A 260 -3.30 5.49 5.86
N HIS A 261 -2.48 5.67 4.83
CA HIS A 261 -1.02 5.64 4.94
C HIS A 261 -0.49 6.76 5.86
N VAL A 262 -1.15 7.92 5.93
CA VAL A 262 -0.73 9.03 6.80
C VAL A 262 -0.75 8.58 8.26
N ALA A 263 -1.85 7.98 8.70
CA ALA A 263 -1.97 7.44 10.06
C ALA A 263 -0.98 6.29 10.31
N THR A 264 -0.79 5.41 9.34
CA THR A 264 0.17 4.30 9.41
C THR A 264 1.61 4.82 9.54
N PHE A 265 1.99 5.81 8.76
CA PHE A 265 3.33 6.41 8.77
C PHE A 265 3.61 7.18 10.05
N LEU A 266 2.64 7.92 10.57
CA LEU A 266 2.75 8.54 11.91
C LEU A 266 2.96 7.50 12.99
N SER A 267 2.15 6.43 12.99
CA SER A 267 2.33 5.32 13.94
C SER A 267 3.71 4.69 13.82
N LEU A 268 4.19 4.44 12.59
CA LEU A 268 5.53 3.89 12.35
C LEU A 268 6.63 4.81 12.90
N VAL A 269 6.56 6.10 12.59
CA VAL A 269 7.53 7.11 13.06
C VAL A 269 7.57 7.15 14.58
N ILE A 270 6.41 7.11 15.24
CA ILE A 270 6.32 7.11 16.72
C ILE A 270 6.87 5.79 17.29
N HIS A 271 6.38 4.65 16.83
CA HIS A 271 6.80 3.34 17.37
C HIS A 271 8.30 3.10 17.19
N GLN A 272 8.87 3.43 16.05
CA GLN A 272 10.28 3.19 15.74
C GLN A 272 11.19 4.33 16.22
N GLY A 273 10.72 5.57 16.18
CA GLY A 273 11.47 6.74 16.64
C GLY A 273 11.71 6.69 18.15
N PHE A 274 10.65 6.45 18.92
CA PHE A 274 10.67 6.42 20.38
C PHE A 274 10.88 5.03 20.97
N LEU A 275 10.92 3.96 20.17
CA LEU A 275 10.91 2.56 20.62
C LEU A 275 9.71 2.23 21.54
N LEU A 276 8.58 2.87 21.28
CA LEU A 276 7.37 2.80 22.08
C LEU A 276 6.38 1.79 21.46
N LEU A 277 5.73 0.96 22.30
CA LEU A 277 4.65 0.01 21.90
C LEU A 277 5.00 -0.82 20.64
N ARG A 278 6.23 -1.31 20.56
CA ARG A 278 6.74 -2.00 19.37
C ARG A 278 5.96 -3.27 19.01
N SER A 279 5.33 -3.92 19.97
CA SER A 279 4.48 -5.09 19.78
C SER A 279 3.18 -4.80 19.03
N SER A 280 2.70 -3.55 19.08
CA SER A 280 1.45 -3.13 18.41
C SER A 280 1.63 -2.93 16.90
N LEU A 281 2.85 -2.64 16.45
CA LEU A 281 3.13 -2.39 15.04
C LEU A 281 3.50 -3.69 14.31
N LYS A 282 2.65 -4.12 13.38
CA LYS A 282 2.92 -5.26 12.49
C LYS A 282 3.83 -4.84 11.33
N LEU A 283 5.07 -4.48 11.61
CA LEU A 283 6.02 -3.99 10.61
C LEU A 283 6.22 -4.96 9.44
N ALA A 284 6.16 -6.27 9.69
CA ALA A 284 6.32 -7.29 8.66
C ALA A 284 5.24 -7.24 7.56
N THR A 285 4.03 -6.75 7.88
CA THR A 285 2.97 -6.57 6.88
C THR A 285 3.09 -5.25 6.12
N LEU A 286 3.86 -4.30 6.64
CA LEU A 286 4.13 -3.03 5.96
C LEU A 286 5.32 -3.14 5.00
N VAL A 287 6.44 -3.69 5.49
CA VAL A 287 7.65 -3.95 4.72
C VAL A 287 7.82 -5.46 4.60
N PRO A 288 7.43 -6.07 3.47
CA PRO A 288 7.60 -7.51 3.26
C PRO A 288 9.08 -7.90 3.25
N GLU A 289 9.37 -9.12 3.61
CA GLU A 289 10.72 -9.67 3.48
C GLU A 289 11.06 -9.89 2.00
N ARG A 290 12.21 -9.36 1.57
CA ARG A 290 12.74 -9.56 0.22
C ARG A 290 13.49 -10.88 0.17
N GLN A 291 12.99 -11.85 -0.59
CA GLN A 291 13.59 -13.16 -0.75
C GLN A 291 14.19 -13.31 -2.16
N VAL A 292 15.50 -13.25 -2.23
CA VAL A 292 16.32 -13.41 -3.45
C VAL A 292 17.43 -14.40 -3.12
N ASP A 293 17.92 -15.11 -4.12
CA ASP A 293 19.09 -15.98 -3.98
C ASP A 293 20.29 -15.17 -3.45
N PRO A 294 20.86 -15.50 -2.30
CA PRO A 294 21.96 -14.75 -1.71
C PRO A 294 23.23 -14.71 -2.58
N GLN A 295 23.36 -15.66 -3.52
CA GLN A 295 24.50 -15.72 -4.45
C GLN A 295 24.32 -14.83 -5.68
N ARG A 296 23.14 -14.21 -5.85
CA ARG A 296 22.77 -13.41 -7.01
C ARG A 296 22.21 -12.07 -6.58
N GLU A 297 23.09 -11.12 -6.30
CA GLU A 297 22.66 -9.74 -6.03
C GLU A 297 22.19 -9.07 -7.32
N PHE A 298 21.07 -8.39 -7.25
CA PHE A 298 20.61 -7.48 -8.29
C PHE A 298 19.89 -6.26 -7.68
N ALA A 299 19.91 -5.13 -8.39
CA ALA A 299 19.22 -3.93 -7.98
C ALA A 299 17.77 -3.96 -8.49
N SER A 300 16.80 -4.05 -7.57
CA SER A 300 15.38 -3.96 -7.94
C SER A 300 15.03 -2.56 -8.47
N VAL A 301 14.07 -2.49 -9.39
CA VAL A 301 13.44 -1.24 -9.83
C VAL A 301 12.63 -0.56 -8.72
N LEU A 302 12.35 -1.28 -7.62
CA LEU A 302 11.61 -0.80 -6.47
C LEU A 302 12.54 -0.41 -5.30
N ASP A 303 12.20 0.69 -4.66
CA ASP A 303 12.69 1.07 -3.33
C ASP A 303 11.67 0.71 -2.24
N VAL A 304 12.03 0.90 -0.98
CA VAL A 304 11.18 0.56 0.16
C VAL A 304 9.83 1.29 0.15
N LEU A 305 9.76 2.55 -0.30
CA LEU A 305 8.50 3.31 -0.36
C LEU A 305 7.56 2.75 -1.42
N SER A 306 8.08 2.43 -2.59
CA SER A 306 7.35 1.78 -3.67
C SER A 306 6.79 0.43 -3.22
N VAL A 307 7.61 -0.35 -2.51
CA VAL A 307 7.19 -1.63 -1.93
C VAL A 307 6.10 -1.45 -0.89
N ILE A 308 6.24 -0.52 0.05
CA ILE A 308 5.22 -0.23 1.07
C ILE A 308 3.90 0.14 0.40
N TYR A 309 3.94 1.01 -0.62
CA TYR A 309 2.76 1.45 -1.33
C TYR A 309 2.03 0.30 -2.03
N VAL A 310 2.73 -0.47 -2.87
CA VAL A 310 2.14 -1.60 -3.60
C VAL A 310 1.69 -2.70 -2.63
N ASN A 311 2.52 -3.04 -1.62
CA ASN A 311 2.21 -4.07 -0.63
C ASN A 311 0.93 -3.77 0.17
N SER A 312 0.63 -2.49 0.42
CA SER A 312 -0.57 -2.09 1.15
C SER A 312 -1.87 -2.39 0.41
N HIS A 313 -1.83 -2.57 -0.92
CA HIS A 313 -2.97 -2.91 -1.76
C HIS A 313 -3.13 -4.42 -1.98
N LEU A 314 -2.14 -5.23 -1.60
CA LEU A 314 -2.25 -6.68 -1.65
C LEU A 314 -3.24 -7.22 -0.60
N PRO A 315 -3.85 -8.38 -0.82
CA PRO A 315 -4.56 -9.11 0.23
C PRO A 315 -3.68 -9.31 1.47
N GLN A 316 -4.27 -9.21 2.66
CA GLN A 316 -3.51 -9.19 3.92
C GLN A 316 -2.60 -10.41 4.10
N GLU A 317 -3.05 -11.58 3.67
CA GLU A 317 -2.33 -12.85 3.72
C GLU A 317 -1.12 -12.91 2.78
N ARG A 318 -0.99 -11.94 1.85
CA ARG A 318 0.09 -11.87 0.87
C ARG A 318 1.17 -10.84 1.21
N ARG A 319 1.05 -10.11 2.32
CA ARG A 319 1.89 -8.93 2.64
C ARG A 319 3.20 -9.23 3.36
N LEU A 320 3.49 -10.49 3.72
CA LEU A 320 4.61 -10.80 4.62
C LEU A 320 5.96 -10.95 3.92
N SER A 321 5.98 -11.48 2.72
CA SER A 321 7.20 -11.76 1.97
C SER A 321 6.97 -11.67 0.46
N TRP A 322 8.03 -11.25 -0.26
CA TRP A 322 8.09 -11.23 -1.71
C TRP A 322 9.29 -12.05 -2.16
N ARG A 323 9.05 -13.10 -2.92
CA ARG A 323 10.08 -14.01 -3.45
C ARG A 323 10.24 -13.78 -4.95
N LEU A 324 11.49 -13.54 -5.38
CA LEU A 324 11.79 -13.33 -6.78
C LEU A 324 11.54 -14.60 -7.59
N LEU A 325 10.70 -14.51 -8.64
CA LEU A 325 10.50 -15.56 -9.62
C LEU A 325 11.34 -15.33 -10.87
N PHE A 326 11.33 -14.08 -11.36
CA PHE A 326 12.01 -13.71 -12.59
C PHE A 326 12.56 -12.28 -12.50
N ALA A 327 13.74 -12.07 -13.07
CA ALA A 327 14.30 -10.74 -13.36
C ALA A 327 15.12 -10.83 -14.64
N THR A 328 14.97 -9.86 -15.54
CA THR A 328 15.75 -9.80 -16.79
C THR A 328 17.25 -9.78 -16.54
N GLU A 329 17.69 -9.07 -15.50
CA GLU A 329 19.10 -8.96 -15.12
C GLU A 329 19.72 -10.30 -14.74
N LEU A 330 18.95 -11.21 -14.13
CA LEU A 330 19.43 -12.51 -13.64
C LEU A 330 19.14 -13.69 -14.59
N HIS A 331 18.05 -13.59 -15.38
CA HIS A 331 17.53 -14.71 -16.14
C HIS A 331 17.50 -14.46 -17.65
N GLY A 332 17.97 -13.26 -18.09
CA GLY A 332 18.00 -12.88 -19.47
C GLY A 332 16.63 -12.48 -20.05
N ASN A 333 16.65 -12.12 -21.32
CA ASN A 333 15.50 -11.56 -22.04
C ASN A 333 14.83 -12.65 -22.90
N SER A 334 14.03 -13.50 -22.26
CA SER A 334 13.33 -14.59 -22.94
C SER A 334 11.93 -14.79 -22.40
N PHE A 335 10.94 -14.72 -23.28
CA PHE A 335 9.55 -14.98 -22.92
C PHE A 335 9.32 -16.41 -22.45
N ALA A 336 10.01 -17.40 -23.03
CA ALA A 336 9.92 -18.78 -22.60
C ALA A 336 10.49 -18.98 -21.18
N GLN A 337 11.62 -18.31 -20.86
CA GLN A 337 12.16 -18.30 -19.50
C GLN A 337 11.21 -17.64 -18.50
N LEU A 338 10.56 -16.52 -18.89
CA LEU A 338 9.53 -15.88 -18.08
C LEU A 338 8.40 -16.88 -17.79
N CYS A 339 7.79 -17.47 -18.84
CA CYS A 339 6.68 -18.42 -18.68
C CYS A 339 7.05 -19.59 -17.77
N GLY A 340 8.22 -20.21 -17.99
CA GLY A 340 8.68 -21.35 -17.19
C GLY A 340 8.85 -21.05 -15.69
N ARG A 341 9.16 -19.79 -15.34
CA ARG A 341 9.38 -19.36 -13.95
C ARG A 341 8.12 -18.88 -13.25
N ILE A 342 7.17 -18.28 -13.98
CA ILE A 342 5.94 -17.74 -13.39
C ILE A 342 4.80 -18.75 -13.38
N ALA A 343 4.82 -19.75 -14.31
CA ALA A 343 3.84 -20.81 -14.31
C ALA A 343 3.88 -21.55 -12.97
N HIS A 344 2.73 -21.69 -12.33
CA HIS A 344 2.57 -22.33 -11.03
C HIS A 344 3.31 -21.63 -9.85
N GLY A 345 3.85 -20.41 -10.07
CA GLY A 345 4.58 -19.65 -9.05
C GLY A 345 3.73 -19.06 -7.93
N GLY A 346 2.41 -19.15 -8.03
CA GLY A 346 1.44 -18.53 -7.12
C GLY A 346 1.09 -17.10 -7.53
N PRO A 347 0.30 -16.40 -6.70
CA PRO A 347 0.02 -14.98 -6.88
C PRO A 347 1.30 -14.17 -6.95
N CYS A 348 1.38 -13.23 -7.90
CA CYS A 348 2.61 -12.47 -8.10
C CYS A 348 2.38 -11.05 -8.62
N LEU A 349 3.40 -10.23 -8.46
CA LEU A 349 3.51 -8.90 -9.04
C LEU A 349 4.41 -8.96 -10.27
N VAL A 350 3.92 -8.47 -11.39
CA VAL A 350 4.68 -8.25 -12.63
C VAL A 350 5.07 -6.78 -12.68
N LEU A 351 6.34 -6.46 -12.87
CA LEU A 351 6.92 -5.12 -12.85
C LEU A 351 7.75 -4.88 -14.10
N LEU A 352 7.64 -3.70 -14.65
CA LEU A 352 8.39 -3.22 -15.82
C LEU A 352 8.97 -1.84 -15.55
N GLU A 353 10.18 -1.58 -16.06
CA GLU A 353 10.73 -0.24 -16.27
C GLU A 353 10.90 -0.05 -17.77
N ASP A 354 10.14 0.88 -18.35
CA ASP A 354 10.25 1.20 -19.77
C ASP A 354 11.47 2.07 -20.08
N SER A 355 11.75 2.28 -21.37
CA SER A 355 12.88 3.06 -21.83
C SER A 355 12.81 4.54 -21.46
N ASP A 356 11.63 5.04 -21.10
CA ASP A 356 11.39 6.41 -20.65
C ASP A 356 11.45 6.54 -19.10
N GLY A 357 11.76 5.46 -18.38
CA GLY A 357 11.88 5.41 -16.93
C GLY A 357 10.55 5.34 -16.18
N HIS A 358 9.45 5.03 -16.87
CA HIS A 358 8.19 4.72 -16.21
C HIS A 358 8.26 3.34 -15.58
N VAL A 359 7.85 3.23 -14.31
CA VAL A 359 7.77 1.96 -13.58
C VAL A 359 6.32 1.66 -13.29
N PHE A 360 5.86 0.54 -13.80
CA PHE A 360 4.46 0.10 -13.70
C PHE A 360 4.35 -1.41 -13.75
N GLY A 361 3.14 -1.93 -13.52
CA GLY A 361 2.91 -3.35 -13.54
C GLY A 361 1.51 -3.77 -13.16
N GLY A 362 1.38 -5.04 -12.75
CA GLY A 362 0.11 -5.58 -12.29
C GLY A 362 0.27 -6.68 -11.25
N PHE A 363 -0.75 -6.85 -10.43
CA PHE A 363 -0.90 -7.95 -9.50
C PHE A 363 -1.78 -9.04 -10.09
N ALA A 364 -1.25 -10.25 -10.16
CA ALA A 364 -1.92 -11.47 -10.54
C ALA A 364 -2.37 -12.21 -9.28
N SER A 365 -3.67 -12.40 -9.10
CA SER A 365 -4.27 -12.98 -7.88
C SER A 365 -4.07 -14.48 -7.74
N CYS A 366 -3.72 -15.17 -8.84
CA CYS A 366 -3.48 -16.61 -8.88
C CYS A 366 -2.23 -16.95 -9.70
N SER A 367 -1.86 -18.23 -9.73
CA SER A 367 -0.79 -18.74 -10.59
C SER A 367 -1.12 -18.51 -12.06
N TRP A 368 -0.10 -18.17 -12.85
CA TRP A 368 -0.21 -18.10 -14.30
C TRP A 368 -0.31 -19.49 -14.91
N GLU A 369 -1.20 -19.65 -15.88
CA GLU A 369 -1.30 -20.83 -16.72
C GLU A 369 -1.19 -20.40 -18.19
N VAL A 370 -0.41 -21.14 -18.98
CA VAL A 370 -0.30 -20.89 -20.42
C VAL A 370 -1.54 -21.46 -21.12
N LYS A 371 -2.49 -20.57 -21.44
CA LYS A 371 -3.76 -20.93 -22.10
C LYS A 371 -4.36 -19.72 -22.83
N PRO A 372 -5.13 -19.95 -23.91
CA PRO A 372 -5.70 -18.86 -24.72
C PRO A 372 -6.95 -18.21 -24.12
N GLN A 373 -7.25 -18.41 -22.84
CA GLN A 373 -8.38 -17.81 -22.13
C GLN A 373 -7.91 -16.83 -21.07
N PHE A 374 -8.75 -15.83 -20.76
CA PHE A 374 -8.55 -14.98 -19.59
C PHE A 374 -8.66 -15.79 -18.31
N GLN A 375 -7.94 -15.37 -17.29
CA GLN A 375 -7.82 -16.04 -15.99
C GLN A 375 -7.71 -15.01 -14.87
N GLY A 376 -7.69 -15.47 -13.61
CA GLY A 376 -7.63 -14.58 -12.44
C GLY A 376 -9.02 -14.22 -11.94
N ASP A 377 -9.06 -13.24 -11.06
CA ASP A 377 -10.28 -12.72 -10.43
C ASP A 377 -10.20 -11.20 -10.19
N ASP A 378 -11.25 -10.62 -9.60
CA ASP A 378 -11.42 -9.20 -9.32
C ASP A 378 -10.43 -8.62 -8.29
N ARG A 379 -9.62 -9.46 -7.64
CA ARG A 379 -8.51 -9.03 -6.76
C ARG A 379 -7.29 -8.59 -7.54
N CYS A 380 -7.20 -8.92 -8.84
CA CYS A 380 -6.16 -8.41 -9.71
C CYS A 380 -6.26 -6.89 -9.84
N PHE A 381 -5.13 -6.22 -10.03
CA PHE A 381 -5.07 -4.78 -10.27
C PHE A 381 -3.85 -4.40 -11.11
N LEU A 382 -3.93 -3.25 -11.77
CA LEU A 382 -2.77 -2.59 -12.37
C LEU A 382 -2.26 -1.50 -11.44
N PHE A 383 -0.98 -1.14 -11.58
CA PHE A 383 -0.40 -0.05 -10.80
C PHE A 383 0.72 0.65 -11.56
N SER A 384 0.97 1.90 -11.15
CA SER A 384 2.16 2.67 -11.52
C SER A 384 2.91 3.11 -10.27
N VAL A 385 4.23 3.24 -10.41
CA VAL A 385 5.16 3.66 -9.34
C VAL A 385 5.90 4.93 -9.75
N SER A 386 6.24 5.08 -11.03
CA SER A 386 6.89 6.24 -11.61
C SER A 386 6.23 6.59 -12.95
N PRO A 387 6.02 7.88 -13.28
CA PRO A 387 6.33 9.08 -12.49
C PRO A 387 5.31 9.38 -11.39
N ARG A 388 4.19 8.65 -11.31
CA ARG A 388 3.15 8.80 -10.29
C ARG A 388 2.81 7.45 -9.69
N MET A 389 2.58 7.40 -8.38
CA MET A 389 2.04 6.21 -7.71
C MET A 389 0.53 6.19 -7.84
N ALA A 390 0.00 5.07 -8.32
CA ALA A 390 -1.44 4.82 -8.38
C ALA A 390 -1.71 3.32 -8.45
N VAL A 391 -2.88 2.90 -7.97
CA VAL A 391 -3.40 1.53 -8.11
C VAL A 391 -4.76 1.60 -8.78
N TYR A 392 -4.98 0.72 -9.73
CA TYR A 392 -6.19 0.66 -10.57
C TYR A 392 -6.84 -0.70 -10.37
N THR A 393 -7.90 -0.72 -9.59
CA THR A 393 -8.64 -1.93 -9.26
C THR A 393 -9.71 -2.25 -10.30
N CYS A 394 -10.25 -3.46 -10.25
CA CYS A 394 -11.29 -3.92 -11.15
C CYS A 394 -12.51 -2.98 -11.18
N THR A 395 -13.00 -2.66 -12.37
CA THR A 395 -14.20 -1.83 -12.60
C THR A 395 -15.50 -2.63 -12.52
N GLY A 396 -15.43 -3.96 -12.63
CA GLY A 396 -16.58 -4.83 -12.78
C GLY A 396 -17.19 -4.86 -14.18
N TYR A 397 -16.55 -4.24 -15.18
CA TYR A 397 -17.08 -4.19 -16.55
C TYR A 397 -16.91 -5.52 -17.29
N ASN A 398 -15.79 -6.22 -17.10
CA ASN A 398 -15.49 -7.53 -17.66
C ASN A 398 -14.54 -8.31 -16.73
N ASP A 399 -14.26 -9.57 -17.08
CA ASP A 399 -13.42 -10.52 -16.37
C ASP A 399 -12.04 -10.74 -17.04
N HIS A 400 -11.59 -9.81 -17.86
CA HIS A 400 -10.32 -9.88 -18.58
C HIS A 400 -9.12 -9.55 -17.68
N TYR A 401 -8.99 -10.24 -16.55
CA TYR A 401 -8.01 -9.87 -15.53
C TYR A 401 -6.58 -10.19 -15.92
N MET A 402 -6.31 -11.42 -16.36
CA MET A 402 -4.99 -11.95 -16.69
C MET A 402 -5.07 -12.76 -17.97
N TYR A 403 -4.02 -12.72 -18.78
CA TYR A 403 -3.90 -13.50 -20.01
C TYR A 403 -2.44 -13.91 -20.21
N LEU A 404 -2.19 -15.19 -20.48
CA LEU A 404 -0.87 -15.71 -20.81
C LEU A 404 -0.99 -16.80 -21.87
N ASN A 405 -0.41 -16.56 -23.03
CA ASN A 405 -0.42 -17.54 -24.12
C ASN A 405 0.94 -17.60 -24.82
N GLN A 406 1.29 -18.78 -25.32
CA GLN A 406 2.52 -19.03 -26.04
C GLN A 406 2.34 -20.18 -27.04
N GLY A 407 2.93 -20.03 -28.24
CA GLY A 407 2.99 -21.10 -29.23
C GLY A 407 1.70 -21.33 -30.01
N GLN A 408 0.71 -20.44 -29.94
CA GLN A 408 -0.51 -20.50 -30.76
C GLN A 408 -0.35 -19.69 -32.05
N GLN A 409 -0.92 -20.17 -33.16
CA GLN A 409 -0.80 -19.47 -34.44
C GLN A 409 -1.89 -18.42 -34.67
N THR A 410 -3.08 -18.61 -34.12
CA THR A 410 -4.28 -17.82 -34.42
C THR A 410 -4.68 -16.83 -33.35
N ILE A 411 -4.04 -16.86 -32.18
CA ILE A 411 -4.38 -16.05 -31.03
C ILE A 411 -3.09 -15.36 -30.52
N PRO A 412 -3.16 -14.11 -30.03
CA PRO A 412 -1.97 -13.39 -29.59
C PRO A 412 -1.15 -14.16 -28.56
N ASN A 413 0.16 -14.23 -28.78
CA ASN A 413 1.12 -14.81 -27.86
C ASN A 413 1.78 -13.69 -27.06
N GLY A 414 1.71 -13.78 -25.74
CA GLY A 414 2.22 -12.78 -24.82
C GLY A 414 1.57 -12.87 -23.45
N LEU A 415 1.92 -11.94 -22.59
CA LEU A 415 1.34 -11.76 -21.27
C LEU A 415 0.54 -10.45 -21.25
N GLY A 416 -0.73 -10.52 -20.86
CA GLY A 416 -1.64 -9.37 -20.82
C GLY A 416 -2.41 -9.24 -19.51
N MET A 417 -2.75 -8.00 -19.16
CA MET A 417 -3.65 -7.70 -18.03
C MET A 417 -4.59 -6.55 -18.40
N GLY A 418 -5.88 -6.82 -18.28
CA GLY A 418 -6.95 -5.84 -18.51
C GLY A 418 -7.17 -5.47 -19.97
N GLY A 419 -8.40 -5.14 -20.34
CA GLY A 419 -8.77 -4.77 -21.69
C GLY A 419 -9.16 -5.99 -22.55
N GLN A 420 -8.65 -6.03 -23.76
CA GLN A 420 -8.92 -7.11 -24.73
C GLN A 420 -7.78 -7.23 -25.73
N HIS A 421 -7.82 -8.25 -26.57
CA HIS A 421 -6.83 -8.48 -27.63
C HIS A 421 -6.58 -7.22 -28.47
N GLY A 422 -5.31 -6.80 -28.57
CA GLY A 422 -4.88 -5.58 -29.25
C GLY A 422 -5.05 -4.28 -28.47
N TYR A 423 -5.76 -4.29 -27.34
CA TYR A 423 -6.06 -3.14 -26.48
C TYR A 423 -5.91 -3.45 -24.99
N PHE A 424 -4.82 -4.12 -24.63
CA PHE A 424 -4.55 -4.41 -23.24
C PHE A 424 -4.15 -3.15 -22.45
N GLY A 425 -4.53 -3.10 -21.19
CA GLY A 425 -4.03 -2.10 -20.23
C GLY A 425 -2.53 -2.27 -19.98
N LEU A 426 -2.06 -3.52 -19.94
CA LEU A 426 -0.67 -3.92 -19.91
C LEU A 426 -0.48 -5.15 -20.79
N TRP A 427 0.45 -5.08 -21.76
CA TRP A 427 0.83 -6.17 -22.62
C TRP A 427 2.33 -6.30 -22.75
N ILE A 428 2.82 -7.53 -22.69
CA ILE A 428 4.21 -7.93 -22.95
C ILE A 428 4.19 -8.91 -24.12
N ASP A 429 4.92 -8.57 -25.16
CA ASP A 429 4.98 -9.36 -26.39
C ASP A 429 5.86 -10.60 -26.23
N VAL A 430 5.53 -11.67 -26.98
CA VAL A 430 6.34 -12.90 -27.02
C VAL A 430 7.76 -12.66 -27.53
N ASP A 431 7.97 -11.65 -28.37
CA ASP A 431 9.29 -11.20 -28.83
C ASP A 431 10.09 -10.46 -27.76
N PHE A 432 9.72 -10.51 -26.57
CA PHE A 432 10.27 -9.96 -25.34
C PHE A 432 11.07 -8.64 -25.50
N GLY A 433 10.93 -7.72 -24.54
CA GLY A 433 11.57 -6.40 -24.60
C GLY A 433 10.67 -5.30 -25.18
N LYS A 434 9.49 -5.66 -25.68
CA LYS A 434 8.47 -4.72 -26.16
C LYS A 434 7.09 -5.06 -25.61
N GLY A 435 6.23 -4.06 -25.55
CA GLY A 435 4.86 -4.21 -25.06
C GLY A 435 3.99 -3.04 -25.45
N HIS A 436 2.76 -3.04 -24.99
CA HIS A 436 1.87 -1.90 -25.13
C HIS A 436 0.97 -1.68 -23.92
N SER A 437 0.55 -0.42 -23.73
CA SER A 437 -0.46 0.01 -22.77
C SER A 437 -1.47 0.88 -23.49
N LYS A 438 -2.51 0.23 -24.08
CA LYS A 438 -3.49 0.88 -24.96
C LYS A 438 -4.80 1.10 -24.23
N ALA A 439 -4.86 2.17 -23.45
CA ALA A 439 -6.02 2.53 -22.63
C ALA A 439 -6.60 3.87 -23.13
N LYS A 440 -7.69 3.82 -23.91
CA LYS A 440 -8.35 5.01 -24.46
C LYS A 440 -9.86 4.97 -24.26
N PRO A 441 -10.41 5.86 -23.41
CA PRO A 441 -9.73 6.80 -22.54
C PRO A 441 -9.08 6.13 -21.31
N THR A 442 -9.54 4.91 -20.93
CA THR A 442 -9.03 4.09 -19.83
C THR A 442 -9.23 2.61 -20.13
N CYS A 443 -8.42 1.76 -19.52
CA CYS A 443 -8.58 0.31 -19.57
C CYS A 443 -9.96 -0.11 -19.02
N THR A 444 -10.72 -0.89 -19.79
CA THR A 444 -12.08 -1.29 -19.41
C THR A 444 -12.12 -2.13 -18.13
N THR A 445 -11.16 -3.03 -17.95
CA THR A 445 -11.11 -3.92 -16.79
C THR A 445 -10.71 -3.19 -15.50
N TYR A 446 -9.69 -2.30 -15.57
CA TYR A 446 -9.09 -1.68 -14.39
C TYR A 446 -9.27 -0.16 -14.30
N GLY A 447 -9.86 0.48 -15.31
CA GLY A 447 -10.00 1.93 -15.33
C GLY A 447 -8.66 2.68 -15.36
N SER A 448 -7.54 1.98 -15.61
CA SER A 448 -6.22 2.60 -15.67
C SER A 448 -6.07 3.48 -16.91
N PRO A 449 -5.34 4.61 -16.82
CA PRO A 449 -4.85 5.30 -18.00
C PRO A 449 -3.75 4.47 -18.67
N GLN A 450 -3.18 4.99 -19.75
CA GLN A 450 -1.92 4.52 -20.30
C GLN A 450 -0.83 4.53 -19.20
N LEU A 451 -0.15 3.40 -18.99
CA LEU A 451 0.82 3.23 -17.90
C LEU A 451 2.23 3.67 -18.29
N SER A 452 2.63 3.39 -19.52
CA SER A 452 3.92 3.82 -20.08
C SER A 452 3.83 5.24 -20.66
N ALA A 453 4.97 5.86 -20.94
CA ALA A 453 5.06 7.12 -21.66
C ALA A 453 4.47 7.03 -23.07
N GLN A 454 4.65 5.88 -23.73
CA GLN A 454 4.16 5.58 -25.08
C GLN A 454 3.12 4.46 -25.05
N GLU A 455 2.20 4.45 -26.03
CA GLU A 455 1.25 3.34 -26.17
C GLU A 455 1.95 2.02 -26.46
N ASP A 456 2.86 2.02 -27.41
CA ASP A 456 3.76 0.90 -27.70
C ASP A 456 5.12 1.28 -27.11
N PHE A 457 5.61 0.48 -26.17
CA PHE A 457 6.83 0.77 -25.40
C PHE A 457 7.88 -0.33 -25.54
N GLN A 458 9.11 0.04 -25.26
CA GLN A 458 10.21 -0.90 -25.04
C GLN A 458 10.60 -0.90 -23.57
N PHE A 459 11.06 -2.05 -23.07
CA PHE A 459 11.54 -2.21 -21.72
C PHE A 459 12.82 -3.04 -21.69
N GLN A 460 13.69 -2.72 -20.75
CA GLN A 460 14.94 -3.46 -20.50
C GLN A 460 14.87 -4.22 -19.18
N LYS A 461 14.09 -3.71 -18.23
CA LYS A 461 13.97 -4.31 -16.90
C LYS A 461 12.55 -4.81 -16.67
N MET A 462 12.50 -6.07 -16.29
CA MET A 462 11.29 -6.74 -15.84
C MET A 462 11.60 -7.58 -14.63
N GLU A 463 10.73 -7.52 -13.62
CA GLU A 463 10.79 -8.33 -12.41
C GLU A 463 9.44 -8.98 -12.17
N VAL A 464 9.44 -10.22 -11.67
CA VAL A 464 8.23 -10.87 -11.18
C VAL A 464 8.49 -11.40 -9.79
N TRP A 465 7.62 -11.00 -8.85
CA TRP A 465 7.71 -11.33 -7.45
C TRP A 465 6.49 -12.12 -7.01
N ALA A 466 6.67 -13.38 -6.58
CA ALA A 466 5.63 -14.11 -5.86
C ALA A 466 5.41 -13.45 -4.49
N VAL A 467 4.15 -13.29 -4.10
CA VAL A 467 3.76 -12.60 -2.87
C VAL A 467 3.08 -13.54 -1.87
N GLY A 468 3.41 -13.38 -0.60
CA GLY A 468 2.95 -14.24 0.49
C GLY A 468 3.76 -15.52 0.64
N GLU A 469 3.22 -16.48 1.39
CA GLU A 469 3.87 -17.76 1.59
C GLU A 469 3.97 -18.53 0.27
N ALA A 470 5.10 -19.23 0.09
CA ALA A 470 5.24 -20.17 -1.02
C ALA A 470 4.06 -21.15 -0.99
N PRO A 471 3.47 -21.50 -2.15
CA PRO A 471 2.51 -22.59 -2.19
C PRO A 471 3.13 -23.77 -1.42
N LYS A 472 2.45 -24.27 -0.38
CA LYS A 472 2.85 -25.52 0.24
C LYS A 472 3.01 -26.46 -0.94
N ALA A 473 4.19 -27.04 -1.09
CA ALA A 473 4.40 -28.09 -2.07
C ALA A 473 3.37 -29.18 -1.70
N GLU A 474 2.17 -29.07 -2.22
CA GLU A 474 1.40 -30.26 -2.51
C GLU A 474 2.39 -31.05 -3.30
N SER A 475 2.78 -32.20 -2.72
CA SER A 475 3.70 -33.10 -3.37
C SER A 475 3.36 -33.03 -4.85
N VAL A 476 4.22 -32.33 -5.61
CA VAL A 476 4.15 -32.39 -7.05
C VAL A 476 4.21 -33.89 -7.28
N ARG A 477 3.05 -34.51 -7.44
CA ARG A 477 2.98 -35.81 -8.07
C ARG A 477 3.75 -35.53 -9.34
N LYS A 478 5.06 -35.90 -9.29
CA LYS A 478 5.87 -35.99 -10.49
C LYS A 478 4.90 -36.61 -11.46
N THR A 479 4.41 -35.84 -12.42
CA THR A 479 3.61 -36.39 -13.51
C THR A 479 4.57 -37.38 -14.11
N ARG A 480 4.51 -38.62 -13.60
CA ARG A 480 5.21 -39.72 -14.21
C ARG A 480 4.70 -39.68 -15.63
N SER A 481 5.61 -39.48 -16.56
CA SER A 481 5.28 -39.61 -17.98
C SER A 481 4.47 -40.90 -18.14
N ILE A 482 3.48 -40.90 -19.02
CA ILE A 482 2.75 -42.12 -19.38
C ILE A 482 3.75 -43.25 -19.69
N LEU A 483 4.92 -42.90 -20.22
CA LEU A 483 6.06 -43.80 -20.47
C LEU A 483 6.73 -44.36 -19.21
N ASP A 484 6.57 -43.74 -18.06
CA ASP A 484 7.09 -44.24 -16.77
C ASP A 484 6.05 -45.11 -16.02
N ILE A 485 4.78 -45.04 -16.46
CA ILE A 485 3.64 -45.77 -15.86
C ILE A 485 3.35 -47.06 -16.61
N ASP A 486 3.55 -47.03 -17.95
CA ASP A 486 3.19 -48.14 -18.83
C ASP A 486 4.46 -48.89 -19.35
N PRO A 487 4.72 -50.12 -18.83
CA PRO A 487 5.87 -50.94 -19.27
C PRO A 487 5.84 -51.31 -20.77
N GLU A 488 4.66 -51.45 -21.36
CA GLU A 488 4.51 -51.80 -22.79
C GLU A 488 4.85 -50.60 -23.70
N ALA A 489 4.45 -49.38 -23.30
CA ALA A 489 4.84 -48.14 -24.00
C ALA A 489 6.36 -47.91 -23.96
N ARG A 490 7.00 -48.32 -22.87
CA ARG A 490 8.47 -48.28 -22.71
C ARG A 490 9.16 -49.27 -23.63
N ALA A 491 8.68 -50.48 -23.66
CA ALA A 491 9.24 -51.53 -24.50
C ALA A 491 9.09 -51.22 -26.01
N LEU A 492 8.00 -50.59 -26.40
CA LEU A 492 7.76 -50.12 -27.78
C LEU A 492 8.73 -49.01 -28.21
N LEU A 493 9.08 -48.10 -27.29
CA LEU A 493 10.02 -47.01 -27.53
C LEU A 493 11.45 -47.54 -27.66
N GLU A 494 11.84 -48.48 -26.82
CA GLU A 494 13.13 -49.16 -26.87
C GLU A 494 13.26 -50.00 -28.15
N ALA A 495 12.20 -50.69 -28.55
CA ALA A 495 12.15 -51.47 -29.82
C ALA A 495 12.21 -50.60 -31.07
N SER A 496 11.73 -49.35 -31.00
CA SER A 496 11.73 -48.39 -32.15
C SER A 496 13.09 -47.69 -32.33
N GLY A 497 14.07 -47.90 -31.48
CA GLY A 497 15.40 -47.28 -31.53
C GLY A 497 15.39 -45.74 -31.33
N ARG A 498 14.29 -45.17 -30.88
CA ARG A 498 14.18 -43.72 -30.57
C ARG A 498 14.56 -43.45 -29.13
N GLY A 499 15.75 -42.86 -28.90
CA GLY A 499 16.21 -42.43 -27.60
C GLY A 499 15.30 -41.38 -26.96
N ARG A 500 15.27 -41.31 -25.65
CA ARG A 500 14.54 -40.28 -24.87
C ARG A 500 15.17 -38.91 -25.12
N HIS A 501 14.52 -38.05 -25.86
CA HIS A 501 14.97 -36.67 -26.15
C HIS A 501 14.89 -35.72 -24.93
N SER A 502 14.42 -36.17 -23.76
CA SER A 502 14.22 -35.32 -22.56
C SER A 502 15.18 -35.57 -21.40
N GLU A 503 16.20 -36.44 -21.57
CA GLU A 503 17.17 -36.75 -20.49
C GLU A 503 18.16 -35.60 -20.21
N GLY A 504 18.29 -34.61 -21.09
CA GLY A 504 19.23 -33.48 -20.92
C GLY A 504 18.79 -32.35 -19.97
N LEU A 505 17.61 -32.45 -19.34
CA LEU A 505 17.04 -31.39 -18.48
C LEU A 505 16.73 -31.83 -17.04
N ARG A 506 17.17 -33.02 -16.63
CA ARG A 506 17.03 -33.48 -15.25
C ARG A 506 18.34 -33.24 -14.48
N GLU A 507 18.31 -32.31 -13.54
CA GLU A 507 19.32 -32.26 -12.50
C GLU A 507 19.26 -33.58 -11.70
N VAL A 508 20.39 -34.27 -11.59
CA VAL A 508 20.55 -35.48 -10.77
C VAL A 508 20.41 -35.03 -9.32
N PRO A 509 19.53 -35.63 -8.49
CA PRO A 509 19.54 -35.35 -7.06
C PRO A 509 20.85 -35.87 -6.47
N ASP A 510 21.58 -35.02 -5.76
CA ASP A 510 22.69 -35.45 -4.90
C ASP A 510 22.13 -36.45 -3.87
N GLU A 511 22.64 -37.66 -3.86
CA GLU A 511 22.37 -38.65 -2.82
C GLU A 511 23.04 -38.26 -1.50
N PRO A 512 22.50 -38.68 -0.33
CA PRO A 512 22.79 -38.18 1.01
C PRO A 512 24.20 -38.43 1.52
#